data_4bc405de407d59189c53776bc22c07db
#
_entry.id   4bc405de407d59189c53776bc22c07db
#
_cell.length_a   1.000
_cell.length_b   1.000
_cell.length_c   1.000
_cell.angle_alpha   90.00
_cell.angle_beta   90.00
_cell.angle_gamma   90.00
#
_symmetry.space_group_name_H-M   'P 1'
#
loop_
_entity.id
_entity.type
_entity.pdbx_description
1 polymer ?
#
loop_
_entity_poly.entity_id
_entity_poly.type
_entity_poly.pdbx_seq_one_letter_code
_entity_poly.pdbx_strand_id
1 'polypeptide(L)'
;MSVIELTDVVKRYQNGEEVIAALDHVDFQADRGEMVTIIGPSGSGKSTMLNMIGLLDTPTEGTVHLDGRNVTDFTEDELTEERRSGIGFVFQDFHLLPMLTATENVELPSMWDTSVDRHDRAQDLLQRVGLGDRLNHRPDQLSGGQRQRVAIARALINEPDILLADEPTGNLDQDTGETILTELTRLKEDENVAIVAVTHDEQMLEYTDSTVRLVDGVVTEVSGR
;
A
#
# COMPACT_ATOMS: atom_id res chain seq x y z
N MET A 1 13.78 -0.91 12.55
CA MET A 1 14.71 -0.32 11.56
C MET A 1 13.84 0.14 10.40
N SER A 2 13.90 1.42 10.08
CA SER A 2 12.99 2.02 9.10
C SER A 2 13.14 1.36 7.73
N VAL A 3 12.03 0.89 7.15
CA VAL A 3 11.99 0.34 5.80
C VAL A 3 11.78 1.44 4.78
N ILE A 4 11.06 2.50 5.16
CA ILE A 4 10.85 3.70 4.34
C ILE A 4 11.01 4.94 5.20
N GLU A 5 11.68 5.97 4.68
CA GLU A 5 11.87 7.25 5.34
C GLU A 5 11.76 8.39 4.31
N LEU A 6 10.95 9.38 4.62
CA LEU A 6 10.86 10.65 3.92
C LEU A 6 11.48 11.71 4.82
N THR A 7 12.42 12.50 4.29
CA THR A 7 13.08 13.57 5.03
C THR A 7 12.91 14.89 4.30
N ASP A 8 12.26 15.85 4.97
CA ASP A 8 12.03 17.21 4.46
C ASP A 8 11.38 17.26 3.07
N VAL A 9 10.43 16.33 2.80
CA VAL A 9 9.85 16.13 1.48
C VAL A 9 8.86 17.23 1.15
N VAL A 10 9.10 17.89 0.02
CA VAL A 10 8.17 18.83 -0.61
C VAL A 10 7.73 18.28 -1.95
N LYS A 11 6.42 18.35 -2.23
CA LYS A 11 5.86 18.03 -3.55
C LYS A 11 4.99 19.15 -4.05
N ARG A 12 5.38 19.73 -5.20
CA ARG A 12 4.63 20.79 -5.89
C ARG A 12 4.15 20.29 -7.25
N TYR A 13 2.90 20.57 -7.56
CA TYR A 13 2.31 20.34 -8.88
C TYR A 13 2.04 21.69 -9.55
N GLN A 14 2.30 21.76 -10.85
CA GLN A 14 1.98 22.93 -11.65
C GLN A 14 0.62 22.73 -12.32
N ASN A 15 -0.32 23.62 -12.03
CA ASN A 15 -1.65 23.63 -12.65
C ASN A 15 -1.83 24.98 -13.39
N GLY A 16 -1.43 25.01 -14.66
CA GLY A 16 -1.37 26.24 -15.43
C GLY A 16 -0.33 27.22 -14.87
N GLU A 17 -0.76 28.43 -14.43
CA GLU A 17 0.11 29.41 -13.78
C GLU A 17 0.20 29.26 -12.26
N GLU A 18 -0.63 28.41 -11.67
CA GLU A 18 -0.66 28.17 -10.22
C GLU A 18 0.24 26.98 -9.83
N VAL A 19 0.99 27.16 -8.74
CA VAL A 19 1.79 26.10 -8.11
C VAL A 19 1.10 25.67 -6.82
N ILE A 20 0.72 24.40 -6.74
CA ILE A 20 0.06 23.82 -5.57
C ILE A 20 1.09 22.97 -4.84
N ALA A 21 1.38 23.30 -3.57
CA ALA A 21 2.15 22.43 -2.68
C ALA A 21 1.21 21.35 -2.13
N ALA A 22 1.38 20.13 -2.61
CA ALA A 22 0.62 18.97 -2.13
C ALA A 22 1.24 18.32 -0.87
N LEU A 23 2.56 18.47 -0.71
CA LEU A 23 3.31 18.16 0.52
C LEU A 23 4.27 19.33 0.77
N ASP A 24 4.43 19.69 2.03
CA ASP A 24 5.24 20.82 2.46
C ASP A 24 6.07 20.44 3.70
N HIS A 25 7.38 20.18 3.47
CA HIS A 25 8.36 19.80 4.50
C HIS A 25 7.90 18.60 5.37
N VAL A 26 7.53 17.48 4.70
CA VAL A 26 7.04 16.28 5.37
C VAL A 26 8.19 15.37 5.77
N ASP A 27 8.24 15.03 7.07
CA ASP A 27 9.01 13.91 7.60
C ASP A 27 8.08 12.73 7.91
N PHE A 28 8.51 11.53 7.54
CA PHE A 28 7.76 10.30 7.75
C PHE A 28 8.71 9.10 7.82
N GLN A 29 8.35 8.13 8.64
CA GLN A 29 9.04 6.83 8.64
C GLN A 29 8.06 5.70 9.00
N ALA A 30 8.36 4.50 8.52
CA ALA A 30 7.70 3.27 8.95
C ALA A 30 8.73 2.15 9.12
N ASP A 31 8.58 1.38 10.19
CA ASP A 31 9.42 0.22 10.49
C ASP A 31 8.80 -1.09 9.95
N ARG A 32 9.64 -2.11 9.73
CA ARG A 32 9.13 -3.45 9.40
C ARG A 32 8.22 -3.98 10.51
N GLY A 33 7.13 -4.63 10.12
CA GLY A 33 6.14 -5.15 11.05
C GLY A 33 5.31 -4.07 11.77
N GLU A 34 5.36 -2.82 11.30
CA GLU A 34 4.56 -1.72 11.81
C GLU A 34 3.38 -1.42 10.87
N MET A 35 2.22 -1.09 11.44
CA MET A 35 1.08 -0.53 10.70
C MET A 35 0.95 0.96 11.02
N VAL A 36 1.21 1.80 10.03
CA VAL A 36 1.07 3.25 10.11
C VAL A 36 -0.16 3.69 9.32
N THR A 37 -1.04 4.45 9.95
CA THR A 37 -2.22 5.01 9.27
C THR A 37 -2.09 6.52 9.10
N ILE A 38 -2.20 6.97 7.85
CA ILE A 38 -2.22 8.39 7.49
C ILE A 38 -3.67 8.85 7.40
N ILE A 39 -4.04 9.81 8.24
CA ILE A 39 -5.38 10.41 8.29
C ILE A 39 -5.35 11.89 7.95
N GLY A 40 -6.48 12.42 7.55
CA GLY A 40 -6.64 13.86 7.27
C GLY A 40 -7.83 14.13 6.37
N PRO A 41 -8.24 15.40 6.22
CA PRO A 41 -9.35 15.78 5.37
C PRO A 41 -9.09 15.47 3.88
N SER A 42 -10.15 15.49 3.06
CA SER A 42 -9.99 15.39 1.61
C SER A 42 -9.11 16.53 1.09
N GLY A 43 -8.20 16.23 0.17
CA GLY A 43 -7.25 17.21 -0.38
C GLY A 43 -6.05 17.54 0.50
N SER A 44 -5.87 16.91 1.66
CA SER A 44 -4.74 17.18 2.56
C SER A 44 -3.38 16.69 2.07
N GLY A 45 -3.30 15.96 0.95
CA GLY A 45 -2.04 15.42 0.41
C GLY A 45 -1.80 13.93 0.66
N LYS A 46 -2.75 13.19 1.29
CA LYS A 46 -2.58 11.77 1.66
C LYS A 46 -2.18 10.88 0.47
N SER A 47 -2.90 10.97 -0.65
CA SER A 47 -2.59 10.17 -1.84
C SER A 47 -1.23 10.57 -2.45
N THR A 48 -0.86 11.87 -2.36
CA THR A 48 0.48 12.31 -2.77
C THR A 48 1.55 11.71 -1.87
N MET A 49 1.33 11.68 -0.56
CA MET A 49 2.24 11.06 0.39
C MET A 49 2.38 9.56 0.13
N LEU A 50 1.26 8.86 -0.13
CA LEU A 50 1.26 7.45 -0.51
C LEU A 50 2.04 7.20 -1.81
N ASN A 51 1.94 8.11 -2.79
CA ASN A 51 2.69 8.05 -4.04
C ASN A 51 4.21 8.24 -3.83
N MET A 52 4.61 9.12 -2.88
CA MET A 52 6.04 9.26 -2.51
C MET A 52 6.57 7.98 -1.88
N ILE A 53 5.84 7.43 -0.89
CA ILE A 53 6.19 6.18 -0.21
C ILE A 53 6.21 5.02 -1.21
N GLY A 54 5.27 5.01 -2.15
CA GLY A 54 5.13 3.98 -3.19
C GLY A 54 6.08 4.15 -4.38
N LEU A 55 6.95 5.14 -4.37
CA LEU A 55 7.86 5.47 -5.47
C LEU A 55 7.13 5.65 -6.82
N LEU A 56 5.84 6.05 -6.79
CA LEU A 56 5.01 6.32 -7.97
C LEU A 56 5.20 7.76 -8.49
N ASP A 57 5.79 8.61 -7.67
CA ASP A 57 6.15 9.97 -8.01
C ASP A 57 7.44 10.35 -7.25
N THR A 58 8.13 11.39 -7.68
CA THR A 58 9.38 11.87 -7.07
C THR A 58 9.16 13.19 -6.34
N PRO A 59 9.85 13.45 -5.22
CA PRO A 59 9.74 14.71 -4.50
C PRO A 59 10.29 15.88 -5.35
N THR A 60 9.78 17.09 -5.11
CA THR A 60 10.34 18.32 -5.67
C THR A 60 11.58 18.76 -4.89
N GLU A 61 11.57 18.55 -3.57
CA GLU A 61 12.67 18.81 -2.64
C GLU A 61 12.65 17.73 -1.53
N GLY A 62 13.74 17.54 -0.83
CA GLY A 62 13.88 16.52 0.22
C GLY A 62 14.34 15.17 -0.33
N THR A 63 14.31 14.14 0.51
CA THR A 63 14.82 12.80 0.14
C THR A 63 13.89 11.67 0.56
N VAL A 64 13.92 10.59 -0.23
CA VAL A 64 13.23 9.31 0.07
C VAL A 64 14.28 8.23 0.21
N HIS A 65 14.22 7.49 1.32
CA HIS A 65 15.11 6.35 1.58
C HIS A 65 14.29 5.07 1.69
N LEU A 66 14.71 4.02 1.00
CA LEU A 66 14.16 2.66 1.08
C LEU A 66 15.26 1.75 1.62
N ASP A 67 15.00 1.06 2.73
CA ASP A 67 16.01 0.24 3.45
C ASP A 67 17.33 0.99 3.66
N GLY A 68 17.27 2.26 4.05
CA GLY A 68 18.43 3.13 4.28
C GLY A 68 19.16 3.59 3.02
N ARG A 69 18.72 3.20 1.81
CA ARG A 69 19.29 3.67 0.53
C ARG A 69 18.50 4.87 0.05
N ASN A 70 19.20 5.95 -0.29
CA ASN A 70 18.55 7.11 -0.94
C ASN A 70 18.14 6.72 -2.36
N VAL A 71 16.85 6.78 -2.64
CA VAL A 71 16.24 6.45 -3.94
C VAL A 71 15.72 7.68 -4.69
N THR A 72 15.94 8.88 -4.16
CA THR A 72 15.40 10.14 -4.68
C THR A 72 15.84 10.40 -6.13
N ASP A 73 17.11 10.09 -6.44
CA ASP A 73 17.71 10.36 -7.74
C ASP A 73 17.70 9.12 -8.67
N PHE A 74 16.98 8.08 -8.32
CA PHE A 74 16.86 6.87 -9.15
C PHE A 74 16.10 7.19 -10.44
N THR A 75 16.52 6.54 -11.52
CA THR A 75 15.84 6.56 -12.81
C THR A 75 14.49 5.82 -12.69
N GLU A 76 13.58 6.08 -13.64
CA GLU A 76 12.28 5.37 -13.69
C GLU A 76 12.43 3.84 -13.77
N ASP A 77 13.46 3.34 -14.45
CA ASP A 77 13.74 1.90 -14.53
C ASP A 77 14.16 1.35 -13.16
N GLU A 78 15.02 2.08 -12.42
CA GLU A 78 15.44 1.71 -11.07
C GLU A 78 14.28 1.77 -10.07
N LEU A 79 13.46 2.86 -10.12
CA LEU A 79 12.26 2.97 -9.29
C LEU A 79 11.25 1.85 -9.61
N THR A 80 11.13 1.45 -10.87
CA THR A 80 10.25 0.34 -11.29
C THR A 80 10.72 -0.99 -10.69
N GLU A 81 12.02 -1.24 -10.66
CA GLU A 81 12.57 -2.45 -10.04
C GLU A 81 12.35 -2.48 -8.53
N GLU A 82 12.59 -1.35 -7.83
CA GLU A 82 12.32 -1.23 -6.39
C GLU A 82 10.82 -1.41 -6.09
N ARG A 83 9.92 -0.80 -6.87
CA ARG A 83 8.46 -1.02 -6.72
C ARG A 83 8.08 -2.48 -6.90
N ARG A 84 8.65 -3.14 -7.91
CA ARG A 84 8.32 -4.52 -8.25
C ARG A 84 8.68 -5.49 -7.13
N SER A 85 9.84 -5.32 -6.53
CA SER A 85 10.36 -6.23 -5.51
C SER A 85 9.97 -5.85 -4.08
N GLY A 86 9.90 -4.55 -3.77
CA GLY A 86 9.81 -4.07 -2.40
C GLY A 86 8.43 -3.55 -1.99
N ILE A 87 7.51 -3.28 -2.94
CA ILE A 87 6.27 -2.58 -2.62
C ILE A 87 5.04 -3.30 -3.17
N GLY A 88 4.11 -3.65 -2.29
CA GLY A 88 2.79 -4.15 -2.63
C GLY A 88 1.72 -3.05 -2.55
N PHE A 89 0.73 -3.07 -3.46
CA PHE A 89 -0.34 -2.07 -3.49
C PHE A 89 -1.71 -2.73 -3.34
N VAL A 90 -2.51 -2.20 -2.41
CA VAL A 90 -3.92 -2.52 -2.18
C VAL A 90 -4.74 -1.26 -2.41
N PHE A 91 -5.63 -1.27 -3.39
CA PHE A 91 -6.45 -0.11 -3.77
C PHE A 91 -7.90 -0.30 -3.34
N GLN A 92 -8.60 0.81 -3.12
CA GLN A 92 -10.02 0.85 -2.78
C GLN A 92 -10.90 0.13 -3.82
N ASP A 93 -10.63 0.30 -5.11
CA ASP A 93 -11.39 -0.30 -6.22
C ASP A 93 -10.86 -1.69 -6.63
N PHE A 94 -10.03 -2.32 -5.79
CA PHE A 94 -9.42 -3.65 -5.98
C PHE A 94 -8.51 -3.73 -7.21
N HIS A 95 -8.80 -3.06 -8.31
CA HIS A 95 -8.11 -3.08 -9.60
C HIS A 95 -7.80 -4.51 -10.09
N LEU A 96 -8.78 -5.41 -9.97
CA LEU A 96 -8.68 -6.76 -10.53
C LEU A 96 -9.03 -6.76 -12.01
N LEU A 97 -8.31 -7.53 -12.81
CA LEU A 97 -8.62 -7.72 -14.23
C LEU A 97 -9.81 -8.67 -14.35
N PRO A 98 -10.97 -8.22 -14.92
CA PRO A 98 -12.23 -8.97 -14.88
C PRO A 98 -12.21 -10.26 -15.69
N MET A 99 -11.31 -10.39 -16.65
CA MET A 99 -11.17 -11.58 -17.50
C MET A 99 -10.30 -12.67 -16.88
N LEU A 100 -9.54 -12.36 -15.83
CA LEU A 100 -8.65 -13.27 -15.14
C LEU A 100 -9.32 -13.88 -13.91
N THR A 101 -8.93 -15.10 -13.56
CA THR A 101 -9.31 -15.77 -12.31
C THR A 101 -8.63 -15.11 -11.09
N ALA A 102 -9.02 -15.52 -9.89
CA ALA A 102 -8.37 -15.07 -8.66
C ALA A 102 -6.87 -15.39 -8.68
N THR A 103 -6.50 -16.63 -9.01
CA THR A 103 -5.09 -17.04 -9.11
C THR A 103 -4.33 -16.21 -10.15
N GLU A 104 -4.86 -16.07 -11.36
CA GLU A 104 -4.23 -15.29 -12.42
C GLU A 104 -4.08 -13.79 -12.07
N ASN A 105 -5.03 -13.21 -11.32
CA ASN A 105 -4.90 -11.85 -10.82
C ASN A 105 -3.76 -11.72 -9.81
N VAL A 106 -3.59 -12.72 -8.94
CA VAL A 106 -2.49 -12.72 -7.94
C VAL A 106 -1.13 -12.89 -8.63
N GLU A 107 -1.02 -13.68 -9.69
CA GLU A 107 0.22 -13.91 -10.43
C GLU A 107 0.74 -12.69 -11.20
N LEU A 108 -0.13 -11.71 -11.53
CA LEU A 108 0.19 -10.59 -12.42
C LEU A 108 1.49 -9.85 -12.08
N PRO A 109 1.76 -9.41 -10.84
CA PRO A 109 2.95 -8.63 -10.54
C PRO A 109 4.25 -9.44 -10.69
N SER A 110 4.18 -10.77 -10.59
CA SER A 110 5.33 -11.66 -10.68
C SER A 110 5.59 -12.22 -12.10
N MET A 111 4.80 -11.82 -13.11
CA MET A 111 4.88 -12.43 -14.46
C MET A 111 6.21 -12.22 -15.20
N TRP A 112 7.05 -11.31 -14.74
CA TRP A 112 8.38 -11.05 -15.29
C TRP A 112 9.50 -11.80 -14.53
N ASP A 113 9.20 -12.41 -13.39
CA ASP A 113 10.14 -13.24 -12.64
C ASP A 113 9.94 -14.72 -13.02
N THR A 114 10.91 -15.33 -13.63
CA THR A 114 10.88 -16.74 -14.05
C THR A 114 11.49 -17.69 -13.00
N SER A 115 11.99 -17.18 -11.89
CA SER A 115 12.71 -17.95 -10.87
C SER A 115 11.82 -18.63 -9.84
N VAL A 116 10.56 -18.19 -9.70
CA VAL A 116 9.61 -18.68 -8.69
C VAL A 116 8.45 -19.43 -9.35
N ASP A 117 8.00 -20.52 -8.72
CA ASP A 117 6.72 -21.14 -9.07
C ASP A 117 5.56 -20.27 -8.59
N ARG A 118 5.17 -19.32 -9.43
CA ARG A 118 4.17 -18.30 -9.15
C ARG A 118 2.80 -18.89 -8.89
N HIS A 119 2.50 -19.98 -9.60
CA HIS A 119 1.18 -20.59 -9.52
C HIS A 119 0.92 -21.19 -8.14
N ASP A 120 1.87 -21.98 -7.64
CA ASP A 120 1.76 -22.58 -6.32
C ASP A 120 1.74 -21.51 -5.22
N ARG A 121 2.60 -20.46 -5.37
CA ARG A 121 2.62 -19.35 -4.42
C ARG A 121 1.32 -18.54 -4.44
N ALA A 122 0.75 -18.25 -5.61
CA ALA A 122 -0.53 -17.53 -5.71
C ALA A 122 -1.67 -18.33 -5.06
N GLN A 123 -1.68 -19.64 -5.22
CA GLN A 123 -2.66 -20.52 -4.57
C GLN A 123 -2.47 -20.54 -3.06
N ASP A 124 -1.23 -20.63 -2.56
CA ASP A 124 -0.93 -20.59 -1.13
C ASP A 124 -1.42 -19.26 -0.52
N LEU A 125 -1.10 -18.12 -1.14
CA LEU A 125 -1.56 -16.80 -0.67
C LEU A 125 -3.09 -16.72 -0.65
N LEU A 126 -3.78 -17.22 -1.68
CA LEU A 126 -5.24 -17.27 -1.71
C LEU A 126 -5.82 -18.17 -0.62
N GLN A 127 -5.17 -19.31 -0.31
CA GLN A 127 -5.58 -20.17 0.82
C GLN A 127 -5.42 -19.43 2.15
N ARG A 128 -4.32 -18.72 2.34
CA ARG A 128 -4.02 -17.97 3.57
C ARG A 128 -5.03 -16.85 3.84
N VAL A 129 -5.56 -16.21 2.79
CA VAL A 129 -6.64 -15.23 2.91
C VAL A 129 -8.05 -15.85 2.82
N GLY A 130 -8.17 -17.17 2.98
CA GLY A 130 -9.45 -17.89 3.05
C GLY A 130 -10.19 -18.04 1.73
N LEU A 131 -9.47 -18.03 0.60
CA LEU A 131 -10.03 -18.17 -0.77
C LEU A 131 -9.59 -19.45 -1.49
N GLY A 132 -9.17 -20.49 -0.76
CA GLY A 132 -8.70 -21.74 -1.35
C GLY A 132 -9.75 -22.49 -2.18
N ASP A 133 -11.05 -22.26 -1.94
CA ASP A 133 -12.16 -22.79 -2.72
C ASP A 133 -12.61 -21.89 -3.88
N ARG A 134 -11.93 -20.75 -4.10
CA ARG A 134 -12.26 -19.71 -5.08
C ARG A 134 -11.17 -19.44 -6.11
N LEU A 135 -10.13 -20.26 -6.18
CA LEU A 135 -8.94 -20.07 -7.03
C LEU A 135 -9.27 -19.75 -8.49
N ASN A 136 -10.28 -20.41 -9.05
CA ASN A 136 -10.69 -20.27 -10.44
C ASN A 136 -11.87 -19.31 -10.64
N HIS A 137 -12.34 -18.60 -9.60
CA HIS A 137 -13.42 -17.63 -9.72
C HIS A 137 -12.90 -16.33 -10.35
N ARG A 138 -13.74 -15.69 -11.17
CA ARG A 138 -13.47 -14.36 -11.71
C ARG A 138 -14.03 -13.28 -10.77
N PRO A 139 -13.57 -12.02 -10.90
CA PRO A 139 -14.01 -10.94 -10.02
C PRO A 139 -15.53 -10.73 -9.95
N ASP A 140 -16.27 -10.98 -11.03
CA ASP A 140 -17.72 -10.91 -11.07
C ASP A 140 -18.43 -12.01 -10.26
N GLN A 141 -17.75 -13.08 -9.92
CA GLN A 141 -18.22 -14.21 -9.12
C GLN A 141 -17.84 -14.07 -7.62
N LEU A 142 -17.16 -12.99 -7.25
CA LEU A 142 -16.65 -12.74 -5.91
C LEU A 142 -17.38 -11.57 -5.23
N SER A 143 -17.61 -11.69 -3.91
CA SER A 143 -18.09 -10.55 -3.11
C SER A 143 -17.04 -9.45 -3.01
N GLY A 144 -17.42 -8.25 -2.51
CA GLY A 144 -16.48 -7.15 -2.28
C GLY A 144 -15.30 -7.55 -1.42
N GLY A 145 -15.54 -8.16 -0.25
CA GLY A 145 -14.50 -8.64 0.64
C GLY A 145 -13.63 -9.74 0.02
N GLN A 146 -14.21 -10.64 -0.79
CA GLN A 146 -13.43 -11.64 -1.51
C GLN A 146 -12.51 -11.01 -2.55
N ARG A 147 -12.99 -9.99 -3.29
CA ARG A 147 -12.15 -9.22 -4.23
C ARG A 147 -11.02 -8.50 -3.51
N GLN A 148 -11.29 -7.92 -2.33
CA GLN A 148 -10.26 -7.28 -1.52
C GLN A 148 -9.18 -8.28 -1.07
N ARG A 149 -9.57 -9.47 -0.65
CA ARG A 149 -8.62 -10.54 -0.30
C ARG A 149 -7.77 -10.98 -1.49
N VAL A 150 -8.33 -11.05 -2.69
CA VAL A 150 -7.54 -11.30 -3.92
C VAL A 150 -6.54 -10.16 -4.15
N ALA A 151 -6.94 -8.89 -3.96
CA ALA A 151 -6.05 -7.73 -4.10
C ALA A 151 -4.92 -7.75 -3.07
N ILE A 152 -5.20 -8.14 -1.82
CA ILE A 152 -4.20 -8.32 -0.76
C ILE A 152 -3.22 -9.46 -1.13
N ALA A 153 -3.72 -10.62 -1.53
CA ALA A 153 -2.88 -11.75 -1.96
C ALA A 153 -1.99 -11.35 -3.15
N ARG A 154 -2.52 -10.59 -4.12
CA ARG A 154 -1.75 -10.04 -5.25
C ARG A 154 -0.63 -9.11 -4.79
N ALA A 155 -0.90 -8.25 -3.82
CA ALA A 155 0.10 -7.32 -3.30
C ALA A 155 1.26 -8.04 -2.60
N LEU A 156 1.05 -9.25 -2.08
CA LEU A 156 2.05 -10.05 -1.35
C LEU A 156 2.84 -11.04 -2.24
N ILE A 157 2.52 -11.17 -3.54
CA ILE A 157 3.10 -12.23 -4.39
C ILE A 157 4.63 -12.13 -4.50
N ASN A 158 5.17 -10.90 -4.52
CA ASN A 158 6.59 -10.63 -4.65
C ASN A 158 7.32 -10.47 -3.30
N GLU A 159 6.71 -10.87 -2.17
CA GLU A 159 7.29 -10.74 -0.82
C GLU A 159 7.73 -9.30 -0.48
N PRO A 160 6.84 -8.30 -0.63
CA PRO A 160 7.22 -6.92 -0.46
C PRO A 160 7.62 -6.61 0.99
N ASP A 161 8.50 -5.62 1.14
CA ASP A 161 8.87 -5.06 2.44
C ASP A 161 7.82 -4.09 2.99
N ILE A 162 7.04 -3.49 2.07
CA ILE A 162 6.01 -2.50 2.37
C ILE A 162 4.72 -2.85 1.63
N LEU A 163 3.60 -2.82 2.34
CA LEU A 163 2.25 -2.89 1.79
C LEU A 163 1.59 -1.51 1.90
N LEU A 164 1.26 -0.90 0.77
CA LEU A 164 0.54 0.36 0.71
C LEU A 164 -0.95 0.11 0.50
N ALA A 165 -1.79 0.67 1.35
CA ALA A 165 -3.24 0.48 1.31
C ALA A 165 -3.96 1.83 1.19
N ASP A 166 -4.60 2.06 0.03
CA ASP A 166 -5.43 3.23 -0.20
C ASP A 166 -6.90 2.87 0.05
N GLU A 167 -7.46 3.35 1.17
CA GLU A 167 -8.83 3.09 1.62
C GLU A 167 -9.21 1.60 1.59
N PRO A 168 -8.47 0.71 2.29
CA PRO A 168 -8.59 -0.75 2.09
C PRO A 168 -9.95 -1.32 2.49
N THR A 169 -10.77 -0.60 3.25
CA THR A 169 -12.13 -0.98 3.68
C THR A 169 -13.23 -0.13 3.07
N GLY A 170 -12.89 0.92 2.31
CA GLY A 170 -13.82 1.96 1.88
C GLY A 170 -15.02 1.50 1.04
N ASN A 171 -14.90 0.36 0.34
CA ASN A 171 -15.97 -0.21 -0.49
C ASN A 171 -16.61 -1.46 0.15
N LEU A 172 -16.43 -1.69 1.46
CA LEU A 172 -16.91 -2.86 2.17
C LEU A 172 -17.94 -2.48 3.23
N ASP A 173 -18.81 -3.42 3.58
CA ASP A 173 -19.64 -3.30 4.79
C ASP A 173 -18.76 -3.45 6.05
N GLN A 174 -19.28 -3.00 7.19
CA GLN A 174 -18.52 -2.91 8.43
C GLN A 174 -17.92 -4.26 8.86
N ASP A 175 -18.72 -5.34 8.89
CA ASP A 175 -18.28 -6.66 9.34
C ASP A 175 -17.18 -7.24 8.42
N THR A 176 -17.32 -7.00 7.12
CA THR A 176 -16.31 -7.38 6.12
C THR A 176 -15.04 -6.53 6.29
N GLY A 177 -15.17 -5.23 6.54
CA GLY A 177 -14.06 -4.31 6.81
C GLY A 177 -13.24 -4.76 8.02
N GLU A 178 -13.87 -5.06 9.16
CA GLU A 178 -13.20 -5.57 10.37
C GLU A 178 -12.44 -6.88 10.10
N THR A 179 -13.02 -7.76 9.28
CA THR A 179 -12.34 -9.01 8.87
C THR A 179 -11.09 -8.72 8.07
N ILE A 180 -11.13 -7.78 7.12
CA ILE A 180 -9.97 -7.36 6.30
C ILE A 180 -8.89 -6.73 7.18
N LEU A 181 -9.24 -5.85 8.13
CA LEU A 181 -8.28 -5.23 9.04
C LEU A 181 -7.58 -6.26 9.93
N THR A 182 -8.33 -7.24 10.43
CA THR A 182 -7.77 -8.37 11.20
C THR A 182 -6.79 -9.19 10.34
N GLU A 183 -7.13 -9.45 9.07
CA GLU A 183 -6.26 -10.15 8.12
C GLU A 183 -4.98 -9.37 7.84
N LEU A 184 -5.06 -8.05 7.61
CA LEU A 184 -3.89 -7.19 7.41
C LEU A 184 -2.98 -7.20 8.63
N THR A 185 -3.54 -7.10 9.84
CA THR A 185 -2.75 -7.17 11.09
C THR A 185 -2.00 -8.50 11.21
N ARG A 186 -2.69 -9.62 10.92
CA ARG A 186 -2.06 -10.94 10.94
C ARG A 186 -0.94 -11.05 9.89
N LEU A 187 -1.18 -10.58 8.67
CA LEU A 187 -0.18 -10.60 7.60
C LEU A 187 1.03 -9.72 7.92
N LYS A 188 0.83 -8.56 8.55
CA LYS A 188 1.89 -7.71 9.07
C LYS A 188 2.83 -8.49 10.00
N GLU A 189 2.25 -9.27 10.93
CA GLU A 189 3.02 -10.07 11.90
C GLU A 189 3.67 -11.30 11.25
N ASP A 190 2.94 -12.05 10.43
CA ASP A 190 3.39 -13.30 9.80
C ASP A 190 4.52 -13.06 8.77
N GLU A 191 4.41 -11.98 7.98
CA GLU A 191 5.36 -11.63 6.90
C GLU A 191 6.40 -10.59 7.34
N ASN A 192 6.25 -9.99 8.53
CA ASN A 192 7.07 -8.88 9.01
C ASN A 192 7.13 -7.70 8.00
N VAL A 193 6.00 -7.45 7.31
CA VAL A 193 5.83 -6.38 6.32
C VAL A 193 5.38 -5.10 7.00
N ALA A 194 5.91 -3.94 6.59
CA ALA A 194 5.37 -2.65 6.99
C ALA A 194 4.05 -2.39 6.25
N ILE A 195 3.02 -1.93 6.94
CA ILE A 195 1.76 -1.52 6.30
C ILE A 195 1.60 -0.02 6.46
N VAL A 196 1.48 0.70 5.35
CA VAL A 196 1.13 2.13 5.36
C VAL A 196 -0.23 2.29 4.71
N ALA A 197 -1.21 2.71 5.49
CA ALA A 197 -2.57 2.88 5.01
C ALA A 197 -2.99 4.34 5.02
N VAL A 198 -3.77 4.71 4.02
CA VAL A 198 -4.50 5.98 3.98
C VAL A 198 -5.98 5.67 4.15
N THR A 199 -6.64 6.34 5.08
CA THR A 199 -8.07 6.17 5.27
C THR A 199 -8.73 7.40 5.91
N HIS A 200 -10.04 7.48 5.77
CA HIS A 200 -10.91 8.34 6.56
C HIS A 200 -11.76 7.54 7.56
N ASP A 201 -11.60 6.21 7.60
CA ASP A 201 -12.30 5.30 8.51
C ASP A 201 -11.58 5.25 9.86
N GLU A 202 -12.23 5.74 10.91
CA GLU A 202 -11.69 5.77 12.27
C GLU A 202 -11.55 4.36 12.88
N GLN A 203 -12.27 3.35 12.37
CA GLN A 203 -12.15 1.97 12.87
C GLN A 203 -10.75 1.41 12.61
N MET A 204 -10.11 1.82 11.53
CA MET A 204 -8.74 1.38 11.22
C MET A 204 -7.73 1.77 12.31
N LEU A 205 -7.98 2.84 13.06
CA LEU A 205 -7.09 3.31 14.12
C LEU A 205 -6.95 2.31 15.28
N GLU A 206 -7.92 1.42 15.47
CA GLU A 206 -7.85 0.36 16.48
C GLU A 206 -6.81 -0.73 16.15
N TYR A 207 -6.48 -0.87 14.87
CA TYR A 207 -5.54 -1.86 14.33
C TYR A 207 -4.14 -1.29 14.07
N THR A 208 -3.97 0.01 14.25
CA THR A 208 -2.79 0.79 13.90
C THR A 208 -1.79 0.86 15.07
N ASP A 209 -0.50 0.75 14.76
CA ASP A 209 0.58 0.95 15.74
C ASP A 209 0.92 2.45 15.89
N SER A 210 0.89 3.20 14.77
CA SER A 210 1.09 4.65 14.79
C SER A 210 0.20 5.36 13.76
N THR A 211 -0.16 6.60 14.06
CA THR A 211 -1.04 7.44 13.24
C THR A 211 -0.33 8.73 12.87
N VAL A 212 -0.39 9.12 11.60
CA VAL A 212 0.13 10.39 11.09
C VAL A 212 -1.05 11.23 10.58
N ARG A 213 -1.23 12.43 11.14
CA ARG A 213 -2.26 13.37 10.71
C ARG A 213 -1.69 14.37 9.73
N LEU A 214 -2.23 14.38 8.51
CA LEU A 214 -1.85 15.30 7.43
C LEU A 214 -2.96 16.34 7.20
N VAL A 215 -2.59 17.63 7.22
CA VAL A 215 -3.50 18.76 6.97
C VAL A 215 -2.79 19.74 6.04
N ASP A 216 -3.40 20.08 4.91
CA ASP A 216 -2.86 21.04 3.93
C ASP A 216 -1.39 20.75 3.54
N GLY A 217 -1.05 19.50 3.34
CA GLY A 217 0.28 19.03 2.95
C GLY A 217 1.31 18.96 4.08
N VAL A 218 0.93 19.26 5.33
CA VAL A 218 1.84 19.28 6.49
C VAL A 218 1.45 18.19 7.50
N VAL A 219 2.44 17.49 8.04
CA VAL A 219 2.24 16.58 9.18
C VAL A 219 2.04 17.40 10.45
N THR A 220 0.84 17.34 11.02
CA THR A 220 0.46 18.14 12.19
C THR A 220 0.52 17.36 13.49
N GLU A 221 0.45 16.03 13.44
CA GLU A 221 0.46 15.16 14.61
C GLU A 221 1.00 13.77 14.21
N VAL A 222 1.84 13.21 15.06
CA VAL A 222 2.25 11.80 15.00
C VAL A 222 1.96 11.21 16.38
N SER A 223 1.14 10.16 16.41
CA SER A 223 0.83 9.42 17.64
C SER A 223 1.16 7.96 17.44
N GLY A 224 1.84 7.33 18.39
CA GLY A 224 2.19 5.92 18.40
C GLY A 224 1.88 5.29 19.75
N ARG A 225 1.82 3.97 19.78
CA ARG A 225 1.74 3.19 21.02
C ARG A 225 3.06 3.20 21.74
#